data_dbd68ecc1a63d21afefe8bc670b03ad4
#
_entry.id   dbd68ecc1a63d21afefe8bc670b03ad4
#
_cell.length_a   1.000
_cell.length_b   1.000
_cell.length_c   1.000
_cell.angle_alpha   90.00
_cell.angle_beta   90.00
_cell.angle_gamma   90.00
#
_symmetry.space_group_name_H-M   'P 1'
#
loop_
_entity.id
_entity.type
_entity.pdbx_description
1 polymer ?
#
loop_
_entity_poly.entity_id
_entity_poly.type
_entity_poly.pdbx_seq_one_letter_code
_entity_poly.pdbx_strand_id
1 'polypeptide(L)'
;MYYEMRTYTLKVGKLKEYLKLFEEVGLPIISKYAKLVGYWYTDIGELNQVIHIWEYESLDERRKRRTALYEDPDWVEKFLPVAMPMLEKQETKIMYAANFSPIKSFTRCQGVSS
;
A
#
# COMPACT_ATOMS: atom_id res chain seq x y z
N MET A 1 -16.12 4.65 -1.72
CA MET A 1 -14.69 4.45 -1.97
C MET A 1 -13.93 4.52 -0.68
N TYR A 2 -13.06 3.57 -0.45
CA TYR A 2 -12.26 3.47 0.76
C TYR A 2 -10.80 3.62 0.42
N TYR A 3 -10.06 4.18 1.37
CA TYR A 3 -8.60 4.29 1.27
C TYR A 3 -7.99 3.58 2.45
N GLU A 4 -7.02 2.74 2.19
CA GLU A 4 -6.28 2.07 3.26
C GLU A 4 -4.89 2.68 3.34
N MET A 5 -4.56 3.25 4.49
CA MET A 5 -3.22 3.76 4.76
C MET A 5 -2.47 2.75 5.60
N ARG A 6 -1.38 2.26 5.07
CA ARG A 6 -0.54 1.29 5.77
C ARG A 6 0.78 1.95 6.13
N THR A 7 1.18 1.80 7.38
CA THR A 7 2.45 2.32 7.88
C THR A 7 3.26 1.15 8.40
N TYR A 8 4.42 0.93 7.79
CA TYR A 8 5.33 -0.13 8.22
C TYR A 8 6.58 0.50 8.80
N THR A 9 7.02 -0.03 9.93
CA THR A 9 8.32 0.30 10.49
C THR A 9 9.29 -0.82 10.13
N LEU A 10 10.38 -0.46 9.48
CA LEU A 10 11.39 -1.41 9.03
C LEU A 10 12.53 -1.48 10.03
N LYS A 11 13.26 -2.57 10.00
CA LYS A 11 14.48 -2.68 10.79
C LYS A 11 15.50 -1.67 10.33
N VAL A 12 16.31 -1.17 11.26
CA VAL A 12 17.32 -0.17 10.99
C VAL A 12 18.24 -0.64 9.86
N GLY A 13 18.43 0.24 8.87
CA GLY A 13 19.31 -0.05 7.74
C GLY A 13 18.64 -0.78 6.60
N LYS A 14 17.35 -1.09 6.70
CA LYS A 14 16.65 -1.87 5.67
C LYS A 14 15.78 -1.06 4.73
N LEU A 15 15.69 0.25 4.91
CA LEU A 15 14.77 1.06 4.12
C LEU A 15 15.05 1.01 2.62
N LYS A 16 16.30 1.24 2.23
CA LYS A 16 16.65 1.23 0.80
C LYS A 16 16.43 -0.12 0.17
N GLU A 17 16.80 -1.17 0.86
CA GLU A 17 16.64 -2.52 0.38
C GLU A 17 15.16 -2.87 0.22
N TYR A 18 14.33 -2.47 1.19
CA TYR A 18 12.90 -2.70 1.12
C TYR A 18 12.25 -1.95 -0.04
N LEU A 19 12.59 -0.67 -0.21
CA LEU A 19 12.02 0.13 -1.30
C LEU A 19 12.39 -0.45 -2.65
N LYS A 20 13.63 -0.90 -2.80
CA LYS A 20 14.07 -1.53 -4.06
C LYS A 20 13.32 -2.84 -4.30
N LEU A 21 13.20 -3.66 -3.28
CA LEU A 21 12.47 -4.92 -3.38
C LEU A 21 11.02 -4.69 -3.76
N PHE A 22 10.38 -3.71 -3.12
CA PHE A 22 8.99 -3.43 -3.42
C PHE A 22 8.84 -2.94 -4.86
N GLU A 23 9.66 -2.01 -5.29
CA GLU A 23 9.58 -1.47 -6.64
C GLU A 23 9.79 -2.55 -7.70
N GLU A 24 10.77 -3.41 -7.51
CA GLU A 24 11.16 -4.39 -8.53
C GLU A 24 10.33 -5.66 -8.50
N VAL A 25 9.91 -6.10 -7.32
CA VAL A 25 9.22 -7.38 -7.15
C VAL A 25 7.78 -7.19 -6.67
N GLY A 26 7.60 -6.47 -5.57
CA GLY A 26 6.28 -6.35 -4.95
C GLY A 26 5.27 -5.58 -5.78
N LEU A 27 5.66 -4.41 -6.29
CA LEU A 27 4.74 -3.55 -7.02
C LEU A 27 4.16 -4.20 -8.29
N PRO A 28 4.96 -4.85 -9.14
CA PRO A 28 4.38 -5.52 -10.30
C PRO A 28 3.36 -6.58 -9.95
N ILE A 29 3.55 -7.26 -8.82
CA ILE A 29 2.63 -8.31 -8.39
C ILE A 29 1.36 -7.71 -7.80
N ILE A 30 1.51 -6.84 -6.80
CA ILE A 30 0.36 -6.30 -6.08
C ILE A 30 -0.51 -5.39 -6.96
N SER A 31 0.07 -4.78 -7.98
CA SER A 31 -0.68 -3.91 -8.90
C SER A 31 -1.72 -4.67 -9.72
N LYS A 32 -1.63 -5.98 -9.78
CA LYS A 32 -2.66 -6.80 -10.42
C LYS A 32 -3.93 -6.88 -9.57
N TYR A 33 -3.83 -6.61 -8.28
CA TYR A 33 -4.91 -6.81 -7.33
C TYR A 33 -5.38 -5.55 -6.63
N ALA A 34 -4.52 -4.55 -6.52
CA ALA A 34 -4.83 -3.35 -5.75
C ALA A 34 -4.35 -2.11 -6.50
N LYS A 35 -5.00 -0.98 -6.21
CA LYS A 35 -4.65 0.29 -6.82
C LYS A 35 -3.89 1.14 -5.83
N LEU A 36 -2.65 1.46 -6.17
CA LEU A 36 -1.80 2.31 -5.34
C LEU A 36 -2.15 3.77 -5.57
N VAL A 37 -2.40 4.49 -4.49
CA VAL A 37 -2.63 5.93 -4.54
C VAL A 37 -1.31 6.68 -4.38
N GLY A 38 -0.48 6.25 -3.46
CA GLY A 38 0.84 6.85 -3.27
C GLY A 38 1.67 6.04 -2.29
N TYR A 39 2.98 6.30 -2.31
CA TYR A 39 3.93 5.55 -1.49
C TYR A 39 5.04 6.51 -1.06
N TRP A 40 5.24 6.63 0.25
CA TRP A 40 6.18 7.58 0.84
C TRP A 40 7.08 6.88 1.86
N TYR A 41 8.22 7.48 2.13
CA TYR A 41 9.06 7.06 3.25
C TYR A 41 9.46 8.30 4.04
N THR A 42 9.77 8.11 5.32
CA THR A 42 10.07 9.22 6.23
C THR A 42 11.50 9.71 6.02
N ASP A 43 11.65 11.01 5.81
CA ASP A 43 12.96 11.66 5.78
C ASP A 43 13.29 12.21 7.16
N ILE A 44 12.36 12.98 7.72
CA ILE A 44 12.50 13.58 9.05
C ILE A 44 11.29 13.18 9.88
N GLY A 45 11.51 12.77 11.11
CA GLY A 45 10.50 12.25 12.00
C GLY A 45 10.84 10.84 12.39
N GLU A 46 9.83 9.98 12.52
CA GLU A 46 10.10 8.60 12.86
C GLU A 46 10.77 7.90 11.68
N LEU A 47 12.00 7.46 11.89
CA LEU A 47 12.82 6.89 10.83
C LEU A 47 12.41 5.46 10.49
N ASN A 48 12.88 5.01 9.32
CA ASN A 48 12.68 3.63 8.85
C ASN A 48 11.22 3.28 8.62
N GLN A 49 10.40 4.28 8.29
CA GLN A 49 8.99 4.03 7.98
C GLN A 49 8.70 4.21 6.50
N VAL A 50 7.81 3.36 5.99
CA VAL A 50 7.16 3.55 4.70
C VAL A 50 5.67 3.71 4.96
N ILE A 51 5.05 4.63 4.24
CA ILE A 51 3.62 4.91 4.35
C ILE A 51 3.04 4.82 2.95
N HIS A 52 2.00 3.99 2.77
CA HIS A 52 1.41 3.85 1.45
C HIS A 52 -0.10 3.77 1.56
N ILE A 53 -0.77 4.27 0.53
CA ILE A 53 -2.22 4.36 0.50
C ILE A 53 -2.74 3.61 -0.71
N TRP A 54 -3.75 2.77 -0.47
CA TRP A 54 -4.40 1.93 -1.46
C TRP A 54 -5.87 2.27 -1.54
N GLU A 55 -6.46 2.12 -2.72
CA GLU A 55 -7.84 2.49 -2.97
C GLU A 55 -8.67 1.26 -3.29
N TYR A 56 -9.85 1.15 -2.66
CA TYR A 56 -10.80 0.05 -2.89
C TYR A 56 -12.21 0.61 -2.95
N GLU A 57 -13.07 -0.01 -3.74
CA GLU A 57 -14.46 0.43 -3.84
C GLU A 57 -15.26 0.10 -2.58
N SER A 58 -14.94 -1.02 -1.94
CA SER A 58 -15.64 -1.48 -0.74
C SER A 58 -14.71 -2.35 0.09
N LEU A 59 -15.12 -2.62 1.33
CA LEU A 59 -14.38 -3.54 2.19
C LEU A 59 -14.46 -4.97 1.66
N ASP A 60 -15.57 -5.35 1.02
CA ASP A 60 -15.67 -6.65 0.39
C ASP A 60 -14.70 -6.79 -0.78
N GLU A 61 -14.57 -5.74 -1.59
CA GLU A 61 -13.60 -5.76 -2.67
C GLU A 61 -12.19 -5.86 -2.12
N ARG A 62 -11.88 -5.13 -1.06
CA ARG A 62 -10.59 -5.20 -0.40
C ARG A 62 -10.27 -6.63 0.01
N ARG A 63 -11.24 -7.29 0.65
CA ARG A 63 -11.05 -8.68 1.10
C ARG A 63 -10.76 -9.61 -0.06
N LYS A 64 -11.56 -9.51 -1.12
CA LYS A 64 -11.37 -10.35 -2.31
C LYS A 64 -10.00 -10.14 -2.94
N ARG A 65 -9.59 -8.89 -3.08
CA ARG A 65 -8.31 -8.59 -3.72
C ARG A 65 -7.13 -9.02 -2.86
N ARG A 66 -7.22 -8.85 -1.55
CA ARG A 66 -6.17 -9.31 -0.66
C ARG A 66 -6.08 -10.83 -0.63
N THR A 67 -7.22 -11.52 -0.67
CA THR A 67 -7.24 -12.98 -0.77
C THR A 67 -6.56 -13.43 -2.05
N ALA A 68 -6.89 -12.81 -3.17
CA ALA A 68 -6.27 -13.14 -4.46
C ALA A 68 -4.76 -12.88 -4.44
N LEU A 69 -4.33 -11.78 -3.83
CA LEU A 69 -2.91 -11.47 -3.72
C LEU A 69 -2.16 -12.57 -2.97
N TYR A 70 -2.72 -13.03 -1.86
CA TYR A 70 -2.07 -14.05 -1.03
C TYR A 70 -2.17 -15.46 -1.60
N GLU A 71 -2.92 -15.62 -2.68
CA GLU A 71 -2.96 -16.85 -3.46
C GLU A 71 -2.01 -16.81 -4.66
N ASP A 72 -1.44 -15.63 -4.95
CA ASP A 72 -0.49 -15.47 -6.04
C ASP A 72 0.85 -16.08 -5.62
N PRO A 73 1.35 -17.12 -6.33
CA PRO A 73 2.60 -17.76 -5.94
C PRO A 73 3.80 -16.80 -5.94
N ASP A 74 3.82 -15.83 -6.83
CA ASP A 74 4.93 -14.87 -6.88
C ASP A 74 4.96 -13.99 -5.63
N TRP A 75 3.80 -13.59 -5.12
CA TRP A 75 3.73 -12.83 -3.89
C TRP A 75 4.24 -13.66 -2.71
N VAL A 76 3.76 -14.88 -2.60
CA VAL A 76 4.07 -15.77 -1.47
C VAL A 76 5.50 -16.28 -1.52
N GLU A 77 6.04 -16.52 -2.70
CA GLU A 77 7.35 -17.16 -2.84
C GLU A 77 8.48 -16.20 -3.13
N LYS A 78 8.21 -15.09 -3.83
CA LYS A 78 9.25 -14.17 -4.25
C LYS A 78 9.33 -12.89 -3.43
N PHE A 79 8.19 -12.40 -2.93
CA PHE A 79 8.17 -11.15 -2.18
C PHE A 79 8.16 -11.35 -0.67
N LEU A 80 7.17 -12.06 -0.15
CA LEU A 80 6.99 -12.18 1.29
C LEU A 80 8.21 -12.73 2.04
N PRO A 81 8.87 -13.79 1.54
CA PRO A 81 9.99 -14.36 2.29
C PRO A 81 11.17 -13.40 2.46
N VAL A 82 11.31 -12.43 1.55
CA VAL A 82 12.38 -11.44 1.63
C VAL A 82 11.91 -10.20 2.38
N ALA A 83 10.67 -9.80 2.17
CA ALA A 83 10.13 -8.57 2.76
C ALA A 83 9.83 -8.70 4.25
N MET A 84 9.18 -9.78 4.65
CA MET A 84 8.72 -9.92 6.03
C MET A 84 9.85 -9.84 7.08
N PRO A 85 11.01 -10.43 6.86
CA PRO A 85 12.10 -10.29 7.83
C PRO A 85 12.61 -8.87 8.03
N MET A 86 12.33 -7.96 7.09
CA MET A 86 12.74 -6.56 7.22
C MET A 86 11.79 -5.73 8.06
N LEU A 87 10.60 -6.26 8.38
CA LEU A 87 9.58 -5.51 9.09
C LEU A 87 9.69 -5.68 10.58
N GLU A 88 9.46 -4.59 11.32
CA GLU A 88 9.31 -4.63 12.77
C GLU A 88 7.86 -4.47 13.17
N LYS A 89 7.13 -3.58 12.48
CA LYS A 89 5.78 -3.22 12.85
C LYS A 89 4.96 -2.87 11.63
N GLN A 90 3.69 -3.23 11.66
CA GLN A 90 2.73 -2.86 10.62
C GLN A 90 1.50 -2.27 11.26
N GLU A 91 1.00 -1.18 10.66
CA GLU A 91 -0.23 -0.54 11.08
C GLU A 91 -1.08 -0.27 9.86
N THR A 92 -2.41 -0.26 10.04
CA THR A 92 -3.31 0.06 8.95
C THR A 92 -4.49 0.88 9.46
N LYS A 93 -5.01 1.75 8.58
CA LYS A 93 -6.23 2.52 8.82
C LYS A 93 -7.08 2.47 7.57
N ILE A 94 -8.38 2.35 7.78
CA ILE A 94 -9.35 2.50 6.68
C ILE A 94 -9.94 3.89 6.80
N MET A 95 -9.90 4.64 5.71
CA MET A 95 -10.27 6.05 5.69
C MET A 95 -11.29 6.34 4.61
N TYR A 96 -12.10 7.37 4.85
CA TYR A 96 -12.94 7.96 3.82
C TYR A 96 -12.38 9.32 3.45
N ALA A 97 -12.43 9.67 2.17
CA ALA A 97 -12.04 11.01 1.77
C ALA A 97 -13.11 12.01 2.24
N ALA A 98 -12.66 13.12 2.81
CA ALA A 98 -13.56 14.22 3.11
C ALA A 98 -14.08 14.81 1.80
N ASN A 99 -15.26 15.46 1.85
CA ASN A 99 -15.86 16.05 0.66
C ASN A 99 -14.93 16.97 -0.10
N PHE A 100 -14.12 17.70 0.61
CA PHE A 100 -13.23 18.70 0.01
C PHE A 100 -11.83 18.15 -0.28
N SER A 101 -11.60 16.85 -0.08
CA SER A 101 -10.30 16.26 -0.37
C SER A 101 -10.04 16.26 -1.87
N PRO A 102 -8.86 16.73 -2.31
CA PRO A 102 -8.53 16.66 -3.73
C PRO A 102 -8.32 15.23 -4.21
N ILE A 103 -7.98 14.31 -3.30
CA ILE A 103 -7.84 12.90 -3.62
C ILE A 103 -9.13 12.19 -3.23
N LYS A 104 -9.85 11.70 -4.24
CA LYS A 104 -11.12 11.00 -4.08
C LYS A 104 -11.14 9.85 -5.06
N SER A 105 -12.29 9.18 -5.14
CA SER A 105 -12.44 8.16 -6.15
C SER A 105 -12.29 8.77 -7.53
N PHE A 106 -11.73 8.00 -8.44
CA PHE A 106 -11.52 8.42 -9.81
C PHE A 106 -12.81 8.95 -10.46
N THR A 107 -13.89 8.22 -10.28
CA THR A 107 -15.17 8.62 -10.86
C THR A 107 -15.63 9.98 -10.35
N ARG A 108 -15.43 10.22 -9.08
CA ARG A 108 -15.83 11.50 -8.49
C ARG A 108 -15.00 12.65 -9.01
N CYS A 109 -13.71 12.43 -9.18
CA CYS A 109 -12.85 13.47 -9.72
C CYS A 109 -13.34 13.93 -11.07
N GLN A 110 -13.78 12.99 -11.90
CA GLN A 110 -14.32 13.33 -13.20
C GLN A 110 -15.60 14.12 -13.10
N GLY A 111 -16.46 13.75 -12.19
CA GLY A 111 -17.74 14.40 -12.06
C GLY A 111 -17.65 15.78 -11.46
N VAL A 112 -16.62 16.06 -10.71
CA VAL A 112 -16.52 17.28 -9.93
C VAL A 112 -15.43 18.19 -10.41
N SER A 113 -14.69 17.79 -11.32
CA SER A 113 -13.50 18.49 -11.79
C SER A 113 -13.53 20.01 -11.70
N SER A 114 -14.47 20.50 -11.20
CA SER A 114 -14.63 21.92 -10.95
C SER A 114 -14.22 22.24 -9.53
#